data_2875fc0d00ed184c30f845dbc99f5aa0
#
_entry.id   2875fc0d00ed184c30f845dbc99f5aa0
#
_cell.length_a   1.000
_cell.length_b   1.000
_cell.length_c   1.000
_cell.angle_alpha   90.00
_cell.angle_beta   90.00
_cell.angle_gamma   90.00
#
_symmetry.space_group_name_H-M   'P 1'
#
loop_
_entity.id
_entity.type
_entity.pdbx_description
1 polymer ?
#
loop_
_entity_poly.entity_id
_entity_poly.type
_entity_poly.pdbx_seq_one_letter_code
_entity_poly.pdbx_strand_id
1 'polypeptide(L)'
;MPLLLQIFFWYFAALRALPLPQDADPIFGMFFLTIKGLFVPRFVWENLDIFFYSLIAATIAIIIIKNYAKKLQENEGKQLPVFSISISLFIILPLLTFLMGGVSLNFSMPVLDQISNTSFVYKGGLGIPPELIALTLALGLYTATFIAECVRAGIQGISKGQKEAAASIGLTPNQILKLVIMPQALRIIIPPTTNQYLNLTKNSSLAAAIAYPDLVLIFAGTALMQTGRAIEIVSITMFTY
;
A
#
# COMPACT_ATOMS: atom_id res chain seq x y z
N MET A 1 -13.68 -3.56 23.09
CA MET A 1 -12.41 -3.17 23.73
C MET A 1 -11.96 -1.86 23.12
N PRO A 2 -11.54 -0.85 23.89
CA PRO A 2 -11.05 0.41 23.33
C PRO A 2 -9.85 0.22 22.40
N LEU A 3 -9.81 0.96 21.28
CA LEU A 3 -8.79 0.79 20.25
C LEU A 3 -7.35 0.93 20.78
N LEU A 4 -7.13 1.92 21.67
CA LEU A 4 -5.81 2.16 22.28
C LEU A 4 -5.31 0.93 23.05
N LEU A 5 -6.20 0.26 23.78
CA LEU A 5 -5.85 -0.97 24.50
C LEU A 5 -5.53 -2.12 23.53
N GLN A 6 -6.18 -2.19 22.36
CA GLN A 6 -5.82 -3.17 21.33
C GLN A 6 -4.43 -2.90 20.76
N ILE A 7 -4.08 -1.64 20.50
CA ILE A 7 -2.74 -1.25 20.03
C ILE A 7 -1.70 -1.67 21.07
N PHE A 8 -1.92 -1.38 22.35
CA PHE A 8 -1.01 -1.77 23.42
C PHE A 8 -0.91 -3.29 23.60
N PHE A 9 -2.02 -4.00 23.48
CA PHE A 9 -2.02 -5.46 23.53
C PHE A 9 -1.15 -6.07 22.42
N TRP A 10 -1.36 -5.67 21.17
CA TRP A 10 -0.58 -6.17 20.05
C TRP A 10 0.91 -5.82 20.17
N TYR A 11 1.21 -4.58 20.57
CA TYR A 11 2.60 -4.14 20.68
C TYR A 11 3.33 -4.72 21.89
N PHE A 12 2.76 -4.57 23.10
CA PHE A 12 3.45 -4.95 24.32
C PHE A 12 3.25 -6.40 24.74
N ALA A 13 2.13 -7.02 24.45
CA ALA A 13 1.85 -8.40 24.86
C ALA A 13 2.17 -9.39 23.73
N ALA A 14 1.64 -9.19 22.52
CA ALA A 14 1.80 -10.16 21.44
C ALA A 14 3.19 -10.10 20.78
N LEU A 15 3.63 -8.90 20.36
CA LEU A 15 4.89 -8.79 19.60
C LEU A 15 6.14 -8.88 20.48
N ARG A 16 6.08 -8.47 21.74
CA ARG A 16 7.21 -8.66 22.68
C ARG A 16 7.39 -10.09 23.17
N ALA A 17 6.40 -10.95 22.98
CA ALA A 17 6.53 -12.38 23.25
C ALA A 17 7.25 -13.15 22.12
N LEU A 18 7.57 -12.48 21.00
CA LEU A 18 8.28 -13.09 19.88
C LEU A 18 9.76 -13.31 20.21
N PRO A 19 10.41 -14.28 19.53
CA PRO A 19 11.81 -14.62 19.75
C PRO A 19 12.74 -13.45 19.39
N LEU A 20 13.94 -13.47 20.00
CA LEU A 20 15.02 -12.57 19.62
C LEU A 20 15.52 -12.90 18.19
N PRO A 21 16.14 -11.96 17.48
CA PRO A 21 16.63 -12.20 16.12
C PRO A 21 17.55 -13.41 15.97
N GLN A 22 18.34 -13.74 17.02
CA GLN A 22 19.26 -14.87 17.04
C GLN A 22 18.56 -16.23 17.21
N ASP A 23 17.37 -16.24 17.83
CA ASP A 23 16.62 -17.44 18.19
C ASP A 23 15.39 -17.64 17.28
N ALA A 24 15.26 -16.80 16.24
CA ALA A 24 14.11 -16.82 15.35
C ALA A 24 14.28 -17.84 14.22
N ASP A 25 13.39 -18.83 14.17
CA ASP A 25 13.32 -19.75 13.05
C ASP A 25 12.70 -19.07 11.80
N PRO A 26 13.24 -19.35 10.61
CA PRO A 26 12.70 -18.82 9.38
C PRO A 26 11.33 -19.44 9.04
N ILE A 27 10.30 -18.64 8.91
CA ILE A 27 8.99 -19.03 8.41
C ILE A 27 9.11 -19.22 6.90
N PHE A 28 8.79 -20.43 6.39
CA PHE A 28 8.98 -20.81 4.98
C PHE A 28 10.41 -20.58 4.43
N GLY A 29 11.42 -20.55 5.31
CA GLY A 29 12.82 -20.38 4.92
C GLY A 29 13.22 -18.97 4.46
N MET A 30 12.32 -18.00 4.47
CA MET A 30 12.55 -16.66 3.89
C MET A 30 12.10 -15.49 4.79
N PHE A 31 11.16 -15.74 5.70
CA PHE A 31 10.56 -14.68 6.53
C PHE A 31 11.01 -14.87 7.97
N PHE A 32 11.41 -13.80 8.64
CA PHE A 32 11.80 -13.84 10.04
C PHE A 32 10.89 -12.92 10.85
N LEU A 33 10.10 -13.49 11.74
CA LEU A 33 9.24 -12.76 12.67
C LEU A 33 9.89 -12.73 14.05
N THR A 34 10.27 -11.54 14.49
CA THR A 34 11.06 -11.34 15.71
C THR A 34 10.51 -10.18 16.53
N ILE A 35 11.00 -10.02 17.75
CA ILE A 35 10.70 -8.85 18.58
C ILE A 35 11.08 -7.52 17.90
N LYS A 36 12.04 -7.53 16.97
CA LYS A 36 12.45 -6.33 16.18
C LYS A 36 11.59 -6.09 14.94
N GLY A 37 10.61 -6.94 14.68
CA GLY A 37 9.69 -6.83 13.56
C GLY A 37 9.70 -8.02 12.61
N LEU A 38 9.07 -7.84 11.48
CA LEU A 38 8.99 -8.84 10.40
C LEU A 38 10.00 -8.46 9.31
N PHE A 39 10.89 -9.40 9.02
CA PHE A 39 11.88 -9.26 7.94
C PHE A 39 11.46 -10.15 6.77
N VAL A 40 11.30 -9.52 5.60
CA VAL A 40 10.88 -10.18 4.37
C VAL A 40 11.92 -9.98 3.27
N PRO A 41 12.06 -10.92 2.33
CA PRO A 41 12.90 -10.70 1.17
C PRO A 41 12.44 -9.48 0.36
N ARG A 42 13.38 -8.76 -0.23
CA ARG A 42 13.10 -7.59 -1.04
C ARG A 42 13.75 -7.71 -2.41
N PHE A 43 12.98 -7.39 -3.44
CA PHE A 43 13.56 -7.14 -4.76
C PHE A 43 14.21 -5.76 -4.77
N VAL A 44 15.48 -5.73 -5.12
CA VAL A 44 16.26 -4.50 -5.27
C VAL A 44 16.59 -4.33 -6.74
N TRP A 45 16.16 -3.23 -7.30
CA TRP A 45 16.54 -2.84 -8.66
C TRP A 45 17.87 -2.11 -8.58
N GLU A 46 18.86 -2.61 -9.27
CA GLU A 46 20.15 -1.91 -9.44
C GLU A 46 20.15 -1.16 -10.76
N ASN A 47 20.77 0.02 -10.75
CA ASN A 47 20.91 0.90 -11.90
C ASN A 47 19.57 1.33 -12.54
N LEU A 48 18.57 1.60 -11.73
CA LEU A 48 17.24 2.05 -12.16
C LEU A 48 17.30 3.41 -12.90
N ASP A 49 18.35 4.19 -12.64
CA ASP A 49 18.70 5.42 -13.35
C ASP A 49 18.92 5.19 -14.84
N ILE A 50 19.57 4.08 -15.24
CA ILE A 50 19.76 3.70 -16.66
C ILE A 50 18.40 3.49 -17.35
N PHE A 51 17.45 2.88 -16.64
CA PHE A 51 16.09 2.73 -17.18
C PHE A 51 15.41 4.09 -17.42
N PHE A 52 15.51 5.01 -16.46
CA PHE A 52 14.96 6.35 -16.63
C PHE A 52 15.65 7.14 -17.73
N TYR A 53 16.97 7.03 -17.86
CA TYR A 53 17.71 7.64 -18.98
C TYR A 53 17.28 7.07 -20.33
N SER A 54 16.99 5.78 -20.41
CA SER A 54 16.48 5.17 -21.64
C SER A 54 15.09 5.68 -22.02
N LEU A 55 14.20 5.91 -21.05
CA LEU A 55 12.90 6.52 -21.27
C LEU A 55 13.01 7.97 -21.78
N ILE A 56 13.93 8.75 -21.19
CA ILE A 56 14.20 10.11 -21.65
C ILE A 56 14.76 10.09 -23.07
N ALA A 57 15.72 9.22 -23.36
CA ALA A 57 16.27 9.05 -24.70
C ALA A 57 15.20 8.63 -25.72
N ALA A 58 14.29 7.71 -25.34
CA ALA A 58 13.16 7.31 -26.18
C ALA A 58 12.23 8.49 -26.48
N THR A 59 11.88 9.31 -25.49
CA THR A 59 11.02 10.47 -25.69
C THR A 59 11.67 11.53 -26.59
N ILE A 60 12.96 11.79 -26.43
CA ILE A 60 13.73 12.69 -27.31
C ILE A 60 13.75 12.17 -28.74
N ALA A 61 14.04 10.87 -28.92
CA ALA A 61 14.06 10.26 -30.25
C ALA A 61 12.68 10.31 -30.94
N ILE A 62 11.59 10.09 -30.19
CA ILE A 62 10.21 10.23 -30.71
C ILE A 62 9.93 11.64 -31.19
N ILE A 63 10.35 12.67 -30.43
CA ILE A 63 10.18 14.07 -30.82
C ILE A 63 10.96 14.36 -32.12
N ILE A 64 12.19 13.88 -32.22
CA ILE A 64 13.02 14.08 -33.43
C ILE A 64 12.35 13.39 -34.64
N ILE A 65 11.91 12.13 -34.49
CA ILE A 65 11.24 11.38 -35.57
C ILE A 65 9.94 12.07 -35.99
N LYS A 66 9.16 12.58 -35.05
CA LYS A 66 7.92 13.29 -35.32
C LYS A 66 8.16 14.58 -36.13
N ASN A 67 9.20 15.34 -35.77
CA ASN A 67 9.59 16.54 -36.50
C ASN A 67 10.13 16.20 -37.89
N TYR A 68 10.91 15.13 -37.99
CA TYR A 68 11.43 14.66 -39.29
C TYR A 68 10.31 14.18 -40.22
N ALA A 69 9.38 13.37 -39.68
CA ALA A 69 8.22 12.87 -40.42
C ALA A 69 7.33 14.03 -40.95
N LYS A 70 7.16 15.09 -40.14
CA LYS A 70 6.42 16.29 -40.55
C LYS A 70 7.11 16.97 -41.72
N LYS A 71 8.43 17.18 -41.65
CA LYS A 71 9.21 17.77 -42.77
C LYS A 71 9.16 16.90 -44.03
N LEU A 72 9.22 15.58 -43.89
CA LEU A 72 9.16 14.66 -45.02
C LEU A 72 7.78 14.69 -45.70
N GLN A 73 6.71 14.83 -44.91
CA GLN A 73 5.35 14.98 -45.42
C GLN A 73 5.16 16.30 -46.15
N GLU A 74 5.73 17.39 -45.63
CA GLU A 74 5.66 18.73 -46.27
C GLU A 74 6.46 18.80 -47.59
N ASN A 75 7.63 18.13 -47.65
CA ASN A 75 8.53 18.23 -48.82
C ASN A 75 8.26 17.18 -49.88
N GLU A 76 7.94 15.94 -49.52
CA GLU A 76 7.83 14.82 -50.43
C GLU A 76 6.46 14.14 -50.48
N GLY A 77 5.51 14.60 -49.63
CA GLY A 77 4.18 14.00 -49.52
C GLY A 77 4.14 12.58 -48.94
N LYS A 78 5.25 12.08 -48.44
CA LYS A 78 5.35 10.73 -47.84
C LYS A 78 4.87 10.70 -46.42
N GLN A 79 3.96 9.79 -46.08
CA GLN A 79 3.48 9.58 -44.71
C GLN A 79 4.21 8.41 -44.04
N LEU A 80 4.96 8.69 -43.00
CA LEU A 80 5.56 7.66 -42.15
C LEU A 80 4.55 7.22 -41.07
N PRO A 81 4.53 5.93 -40.67
CA PRO A 81 3.68 5.42 -39.60
C PRO A 81 4.26 5.83 -38.22
N VAL A 82 4.26 7.13 -37.94
CA VAL A 82 4.88 7.71 -36.72
C VAL A 82 4.38 7.08 -35.45
N PHE A 83 3.10 6.72 -35.40
CA PHE A 83 2.50 6.10 -34.23
C PHE A 83 3.12 4.73 -33.89
N SER A 84 3.24 3.84 -34.90
CA SER A 84 3.85 2.52 -34.70
C SER A 84 5.32 2.62 -34.34
N ILE A 85 6.07 3.52 -35.00
CA ILE A 85 7.49 3.74 -34.72
C ILE A 85 7.68 4.30 -33.31
N SER A 86 6.83 5.23 -32.86
CA SER A 86 6.90 5.81 -31.52
C SER A 86 6.65 4.77 -30.43
N ILE A 87 5.62 3.93 -30.60
CA ILE A 87 5.33 2.85 -29.64
C ILE A 87 6.48 1.84 -29.59
N SER A 88 6.96 1.42 -30.77
CA SER A 88 8.07 0.47 -30.84
C SER A 88 9.32 1.02 -30.14
N LEU A 89 9.66 2.26 -30.35
CA LEU A 89 10.85 2.89 -29.76
C LEU A 89 10.70 3.06 -28.25
N PHE A 90 9.49 3.42 -27.79
CA PHE A 90 9.19 3.59 -26.37
C PHE A 90 9.23 2.26 -25.59
N ILE A 91 8.97 1.13 -26.26
CA ILE A 91 9.02 -0.21 -25.65
C ILE A 91 10.42 -0.82 -25.82
N ILE A 92 10.98 -0.77 -27.04
CA ILE A 92 12.24 -1.46 -27.36
C ILE A 92 13.43 -0.86 -26.63
N LEU A 93 13.51 0.48 -26.48
CA LEU A 93 14.69 1.10 -25.89
C LEU A 93 14.84 0.74 -24.39
N PRO A 94 13.80 0.84 -23.54
CA PRO A 94 13.89 0.36 -22.17
C PRO A 94 14.05 -1.15 -22.04
N LEU A 95 13.44 -1.92 -22.96
CA LEU A 95 13.60 -3.38 -23.00
C LEU A 95 15.03 -3.79 -23.33
N LEU A 96 15.69 -3.08 -24.25
CA LEU A 96 17.11 -3.31 -24.56
C LEU A 96 18.02 -3.05 -23.36
N THR A 97 17.79 -1.98 -22.57
CA THR A 97 18.58 -1.72 -21.37
C THR A 97 18.45 -2.84 -20.35
N PHE A 98 17.27 -3.43 -20.24
CA PHE A 98 17.02 -4.58 -19.36
C PHE A 98 17.73 -5.84 -19.89
N LEU A 99 17.62 -6.14 -21.19
CA LEU A 99 18.22 -7.33 -21.82
C LEU A 99 19.76 -7.27 -21.86
N MET A 100 20.34 -6.07 -21.98
CA MET A 100 21.80 -5.88 -22.00
C MET A 100 22.41 -5.85 -20.58
N GLY A 101 21.61 -6.14 -19.53
CA GLY A 101 22.07 -6.20 -18.16
C GLY A 101 22.36 -4.82 -17.54
N GLY A 102 21.91 -3.75 -18.18
CA GLY A 102 22.02 -2.40 -17.62
C GLY A 102 21.18 -2.19 -16.38
N VAL A 103 20.07 -2.93 -16.27
CA VAL A 103 19.20 -2.95 -15.08
C VAL A 103 19.13 -4.37 -14.58
N SER A 104 19.48 -4.63 -13.34
CA SER A 104 19.39 -5.95 -12.73
C SER A 104 18.36 -5.96 -11.59
N LEU A 105 17.65 -7.08 -11.50
CA LEU A 105 16.72 -7.35 -10.40
C LEU A 105 17.38 -8.34 -9.45
N ASN A 106 17.89 -7.84 -8.34
CA ASN A 106 18.53 -8.65 -7.33
C ASN A 106 17.56 -8.99 -6.19
N PHE A 107 17.64 -10.22 -5.72
CA PHE A 107 16.85 -10.72 -4.61
C PHE A 107 17.67 -10.62 -3.33
N SER A 108 17.36 -9.62 -2.50
CA SER A 108 18.03 -9.42 -1.22
C SER A 108 17.28 -10.18 -0.12
N MET A 109 17.93 -11.19 0.43
CA MET A 109 17.44 -11.94 1.58
C MET A 109 17.83 -11.24 2.88
N PRO A 110 17.01 -11.29 3.93
CA PRO A 110 17.40 -10.88 5.27
C PRO A 110 18.45 -11.87 5.82
N VAL A 111 19.64 -11.38 6.11
CA VAL A 111 20.74 -12.15 6.68
C VAL A 111 21.02 -11.61 8.07
N LEU A 112 21.16 -12.50 9.06
CA LEU A 112 21.50 -12.10 10.42
C LEU A 112 22.93 -11.59 10.47
N ASP A 113 23.10 -10.34 10.90
CA ASP A 113 24.41 -9.73 11.11
C ASP A 113 24.59 -9.32 12.56
N GLN A 114 25.78 -9.52 13.07
CA GLN A 114 26.16 -9.18 14.43
C GLN A 114 26.83 -7.80 14.43
N ILE A 115 26.14 -6.78 14.95
CA ILE A 115 26.67 -5.41 15.05
C ILE A 115 27.59 -5.28 16.28
N SER A 116 27.29 -6.00 17.36
CA SER A 116 28.06 -5.98 18.61
C SER A 116 27.96 -7.35 19.30
N ASN A 117 28.81 -7.62 20.29
CA ASN A 117 28.80 -8.88 21.03
C ASN A 117 27.44 -9.30 21.60
N THR A 118 26.51 -8.35 21.75
CA THR A 118 25.16 -8.57 22.29
C THR A 118 24.03 -8.11 21.36
N SER A 119 24.33 -7.55 20.20
CA SER A 119 23.34 -6.97 19.31
C SER A 119 23.33 -7.62 17.93
N PHE A 120 22.25 -8.32 17.62
CA PHE A 120 21.99 -8.94 16.32
C PHE A 120 20.91 -8.16 15.57
N VAL A 121 21.11 -7.94 14.27
CA VAL A 121 20.15 -7.27 13.38
C VAL A 121 20.16 -7.96 12.04
N TYR A 122 19.01 -8.04 11.39
CA TYR A 122 18.95 -8.51 10.00
C TYR A 122 19.38 -7.41 9.06
N LYS A 123 20.35 -7.69 8.19
CA LYS A 123 20.74 -6.87 7.05
C LYS A 123 20.16 -7.44 5.77
N GLY A 124 19.84 -6.57 4.82
CA GLY A 124 19.15 -6.96 3.60
C GLY A 124 17.65 -7.15 3.81
N GLY A 125 16.94 -7.50 2.73
CA GLY A 125 15.50 -7.60 2.76
C GLY A 125 14.77 -6.28 3.07
N LEU A 126 13.50 -6.39 3.46
CA LEU A 126 12.67 -5.31 3.97
C LEU A 126 12.30 -5.61 5.42
N GLY A 127 12.72 -4.74 6.33
CA GLY A 127 12.30 -4.80 7.74
C GLY A 127 11.04 -4.00 7.97
N ILE A 128 10.01 -4.66 8.48
CA ILE A 128 8.74 -4.04 8.89
C ILE A 128 8.79 -3.89 10.41
N PRO A 129 8.78 -2.65 10.95
CA PRO A 129 8.91 -2.43 12.39
C PRO A 129 7.71 -2.99 13.15
N PRO A 130 7.90 -3.48 14.40
CA PRO A 130 6.84 -4.09 15.19
C PRO A 130 5.69 -3.12 15.48
N GLU A 131 5.97 -1.82 15.58
CA GLU A 131 4.96 -0.77 15.75
C GLU A 131 3.97 -0.75 14.59
N LEU A 132 4.46 -0.86 13.35
CA LEU A 132 3.60 -0.89 12.16
C LEU A 132 2.74 -2.15 12.11
N ILE A 133 3.29 -3.29 12.52
CA ILE A 133 2.55 -4.55 12.59
C ILE A 133 1.43 -4.44 13.64
N ALA A 134 1.76 -3.98 14.86
CA ALA A 134 0.79 -3.80 15.93
C ALA A 134 -0.34 -2.84 15.53
N LEU A 135 0.03 -1.70 14.92
CA LEU A 135 -0.92 -0.72 14.45
C LEU A 135 -1.86 -1.29 13.39
N THR A 136 -1.29 -1.98 12.39
CA THR A 136 -2.06 -2.59 11.29
C THR A 136 -3.03 -3.64 11.81
N LEU A 137 -2.59 -4.51 12.72
CA LEU A 137 -3.45 -5.53 13.34
C LEU A 137 -4.55 -4.90 14.20
N ALA A 138 -4.20 -3.94 15.06
CA ALA A 138 -5.17 -3.29 15.94
C ALA A 138 -6.22 -2.51 15.14
N LEU A 139 -5.79 -1.61 14.24
CA LEU A 139 -6.70 -0.81 13.43
C LEU A 139 -7.51 -1.66 12.46
N GLY A 140 -6.87 -2.65 11.83
CA GLY A 140 -7.52 -3.55 10.88
C GLY A 140 -8.62 -4.37 11.54
N LEU A 141 -8.30 -5.06 12.62
CA LEU A 141 -9.28 -5.90 13.35
C LEU A 141 -10.40 -5.05 13.98
N TYR A 142 -10.06 -3.90 14.57
CA TYR A 142 -11.04 -2.98 15.15
C TYR A 142 -12.02 -2.48 14.08
N THR A 143 -11.52 -1.96 12.98
CA THR A 143 -12.36 -1.42 11.91
C THR A 143 -13.15 -2.51 11.19
N ALA A 144 -12.56 -3.70 10.99
CA ALA A 144 -13.23 -4.83 10.37
C ALA A 144 -14.50 -5.25 11.11
N THR A 145 -14.53 -5.19 12.45
CA THR A 145 -15.74 -5.52 13.23
C THR A 145 -16.88 -4.55 12.94
N PHE A 146 -16.61 -3.26 12.81
CA PHE A 146 -17.63 -2.26 12.48
C PHE A 146 -18.10 -2.36 11.03
N ILE A 147 -17.18 -2.61 10.10
CA ILE A 147 -17.55 -2.84 8.69
C ILE A 147 -18.41 -4.09 8.56
N ALA A 148 -18.06 -5.18 9.25
CA ALA A 148 -18.85 -6.40 9.25
C ALA A 148 -20.27 -6.16 9.77
N GLU A 149 -20.43 -5.33 10.81
CA GLU A 149 -21.75 -4.96 11.34
C GLU A 149 -22.54 -4.09 10.36
N CYS A 150 -21.89 -3.14 9.67
CA CYS A 150 -22.52 -2.35 8.60
C CYS A 150 -23.02 -3.25 7.47
N VAL A 151 -22.23 -4.24 7.06
CA VAL A 151 -22.60 -5.21 6.02
C VAL A 151 -23.78 -6.06 6.48
N ARG A 152 -23.71 -6.58 7.71
CA ARG A 152 -24.81 -7.37 8.29
C ARG A 152 -26.10 -6.59 8.36
N ALA A 153 -26.05 -5.37 8.89
CA ALA A 153 -27.22 -4.50 8.99
C ALA A 153 -27.80 -4.15 7.62
N GLY A 154 -26.96 -3.88 6.63
CA GLY A 154 -27.40 -3.60 5.26
C GLY A 154 -28.13 -4.77 4.60
N ILE A 155 -27.62 -6.00 4.77
CA ILE A 155 -28.27 -7.20 4.24
C ILE A 155 -29.58 -7.52 4.99
N GLN A 156 -29.58 -7.36 6.31
CA GLN A 156 -30.79 -7.61 7.15
C GLN A 156 -31.86 -6.52 6.98
N GLY A 157 -31.43 -5.29 6.61
CA GLY A 157 -32.34 -4.18 6.35
C GLY A 157 -33.23 -4.36 5.11
N ILE A 158 -32.96 -5.35 4.25
CA ILE A 158 -33.81 -5.66 3.11
C ILE A 158 -35.07 -6.39 3.59
N SER A 159 -36.23 -5.86 3.21
CA SER A 159 -37.52 -6.44 3.61
C SER A 159 -37.69 -7.90 3.16
N LYS A 160 -38.29 -8.72 4.00
CA LYS A 160 -38.58 -10.13 3.70
C LYS A 160 -39.41 -10.28 2.43
N GLY A 161 -40.39 -9.38 2.20
CA GLY A 161 -41.22 -9.39 1.01
C GLY A 161 -40.46 -9.31 -0.31
N GLN A 162 -39.33 -8.63 -0.36
CA GLN A 162 -38.44 -8.60 -1.54
C GLN A 162 -37.86 -9.97 -1.84
N LYS A 163 -37.47 -10.71 -0.82
CA LYS A 163 -36.95 -12.08 -0.95
C LYS A 163 -38.02 -13.05 -1.37
N GLU A 164 -39.22 -12.96 -0.78
CA GLU A 164 -40.37 -13.79 -1.07
C GLU A 164 -40.91 -13.54 -2.48
N ALA A 165 -41.02 -12.29 -2.90
CA ALA A 165 -41.42 -11.93 -4.25
C ALA A 165 -40.41 -12.46 -5.30
N ALA A 166 -39.13 -12.35 -5.04
CA ALA A 166 -38.10 -12.89 -5.91
C ALA A 166 -38.14 -14.43 -5.99
N ALA A 167 -38.43 -15.10 -4.89
CA ALA A 167 -38.59 -16.54 -4.87
C ALA A 167 -39.89 -16.98 -5.64
N SER A 168 -40.94 -16.22 -5.55
CA SER A 168 -42.24 -16.52 -6.26
C SER A 168 -42.12 -16.48 -7.79
N ILE A 169 -41.17 -15.69 -8.32
CA ILE A 169 -40.84 -15.67 -9.77
C ILE A 169 -39.80 -16.72 -10.17
N GLY A 170 -39.42 -17.64 -9.27
CA GLY A 170 -38.54 -18.77 -9.56
C GLY A 170 -37.05 -18.50 -9.49
N LEU A 171 -36.62 -17.37 -8.89
CA LEU A 171 -35.19 -17.10 -8.73
C LEU A 171 -34.58 -18.05 -7.69
N THR A 172 -33.40 -18.57 -8.00
CA THR A 172 -32.58 -19.35 -7.06
C THR A 172 -32.03 -18.45 -5.95
N PRO A 173 -31.67 -18.98 -4.75
CA PRO A 173 -31.11 -18.19 -3.66
C PRO A 173 -29.91 -17.32 -4.04
N ASN A 174 -29.01 -17.84 -4.90
CA ASN A 174 -27.85 -17.08 -5.40
C ASN A 174 -28.27 -15.92 -6.34
N GLN A 175 -29.30 -16.12 -7.16
CA GLN A 175 -29.85 -15.08 -8.01
C GLN A 175 -30.56 -14.01 -7.18
N ILE A 176 -31.33 -14.41 -6.18
CA ILE A 176 -31.96 -13.48 -5.22
C ILE A 176 -30.91 -12.62 -4.53
N LEU A 177 -29.82 -13.25 -4.06
CA LEU A 177 -28.73 -12.51 -3.43
C LEU A 177 -28.11 -11.49 -4.39
N LYS A 178 -27.73 -11.91 -5.60
CA LYS A 178 -27.01 -11.05 -6.55
C LYS A 178 -27.88 -9.99 -7.21
N LEU A 179 -29.11 -10.32 -7.60
CA LEU A 179 -29.96 -9.45 -8.42
C LEU A 179 -30.88 -8.56 -7.59
N VAL A 180 -31.30 -9.01 -6.39
CA VAL A 180 -32.26 -8.30 -5.57
C VAL A 180 -31.66 -7.73 -4.30
N ILE A 181 -30.96 -8.57 -3.51
CA ILE A 181 -30.47 -8.17 -2.20
C ILE A 181 -29.25 -7.27 -2.32
N MET A 182 -28.20 -7.68 -3.05
CA MET A 182 -26.93 -6.96 -3.12
C MET A 182 -27.07 -5.53 -3.64
N PRO A 183 -27.79 -5.22 -4.74
CA PRO A 183 -27.92 -3.85 -5.22
C PRO A 183 -28.62 -2.92 -4.22
N GLN A 184 -29.58 -3.46 -3.45
CA GLN A 184 -30.29 -2.71 -2.42
C GLN A 184 -29.44 -2.56 -1.14
N ALA A 185 -28.81 -3.67 -0.70
CA ALA A 185 -27.94 -3.68 0.47
C ALA A 185 -26.74 -2.73 0.33
N LEU A 186 -26.11 -2.67 -0.85
CA LEU A 186 -24.97 -1.78 -1.08
C LEU A 186 -25.31 -0.30 -0.86
N ARG A 187 -26.54 0.11 -1.21
CA ARG A 187 -27.00 1.49 -0.96
C ARG A 187 -27.09 1.82 0.54
N ILE A 188 -27.36 0.80 1.36
CA ILE A 188 -27.42 0.93 2.82
C ILE A 188 -26.01 0.81 3.43
N ILE A 189 -25.16 -0.07 2.89
CA ILE A 189 -23.83 -0.39 3.41
C ILE A 189 -22.81 0.72 3.12
N ILE A 190 -22.80 1.30 1.91
CA ILE A 190 -21.76 2.22 1.46
C ILE A 190 -21.62 3.46 2.37
N PRO A 191 -22.69 4.20 2.72
CA PRO A 191 -22.54 5.40 3.54
C PRO A 191 -21.90 5.17 4.90
N PRO A 192 -22.36 4.19 5.75
CA PRO A 192 -21.72 3.96 7.03
C PRO A 192 -20.33 3.36 6.89
N THR A 193 -20.04 2.57 5.86
CA THR A 193 -18.69 2.03 5.60
C THR A 193 -17.71 3.15 5.25
N THR A 194 -18.14 4.14 4.45
CA THR A 194 -17.32 5.33 4.16
C THR A 194 -16.94 6.07 5.43
N ASN A 195 -17.87 6.21 6.38
CA ASN A 195 -17.58 6.82 7.68
C ASN A 195 -16.55 6.00 8.48
N GLN A 196 -16.56 4.66 8.36
CA GLN A 196 -15.55 3.82 9.02
C GLN A 196 -14.14 4.05 8.45
N TYR A 197 -14.00 4.25 7.15
CA TYR A 197 -12.70 4.61 6.55
C TYR A 197 -12.21 5.98 6.99
N LEU A 198 -13.10 6.98 7.10
CA LEU A 198 -12.75 8.28 7.65
C LEU A 198 -12.32 8.19 9.13
N ASN A 199 -13.03 7.38 9.91
CA ASN A 199 -12.64 7.11 11.30
C ASN A 199 -11.30 6.36 11.40
N LEU A 200 -11.04 5.40 10.49
CA LEU A 200 -9.76 4.70 10.42
C LEU A 200 -8.59 5.67 10.20
N THR A 201 -8.75 6.61 9.26
CA THR A 201 -7.75 7.64 9.01
C THR A 201 -7.50 8.49 10.25
N LYS A 202 -8.55 8.98 10.93
CA LYS A 202 -8.40 9.73 12.19
C LYS A 202 -7.76 8.91 13.30
N ASN A 203 -8.11 7.65 13.43
CA ASN A 203 -7.58 6.75 14.45
C ASN A 203 -6.12 6.35 14.19
N SER A 204 -5.61 6.52 12.96
CA SER A 204 -4.20 6.23 12.66
C SER A 204 -3.23 7.10 13.46
N SER A 205 -3.64 8.30 13.89
CA SER A 205 -2.86 9.17 14.77
C SER A 205 -2.57 8.58 16.17
N LEU A 206 -3.32 7.56 16.59
CA LEU A 206 -3.01 6.79 17.81
C LEU A 206 -1.70 6.01 17.70
N ALA A 207 -1.11 5.92 16.51
CA ALA A 207 0.24 5.41 16.29
C ALA A 207 1.30 6.12 17.14
N ALA A 208 1.08 7.41 17.42
CA ALA A 208 1.94 8.19 18.31
C ALA A 208 2.07 7.60 19.71
N ALA A 209 1.05 6.87 20.20
CA ALA A 209 1.05 6.24 21.53
C ALA A 209 2.08 5.10 21.67
N ILE A 210 2.49 4.49 20.53
CA ILE A 210 3.54 3.46 20.47
C ILE A 210 4.81 3.99 19.81
N ALA A 211 4.96 5.33 19.75
CA ALA A 211 6.09 6.03 19.15
C ALA A 211 6.35 5.69 17.66
N TYR A 212 5.33 5.24 16.93
CA TYR A 212 5.44 5.09 15.48
C TYR A 212 5.38 6.48 14.82
N PRO A 213 6.36 6.81 13.95
CA PRO A 213 6.48 8.14 13.36
C PRO A 213 5.41 8.36 12.27
N ASP A 214 4.19 8.63 12.71
CA ASP A 214 3.11 9.10 11.85
C ASP A 214 3.19 10.62 11.62
N LEU A 215 2.32 11.15 10.77
CA LEU A 215 2.27 12.58 10.46
C LEU A 215 2.08 13.44 11.69
N VAL A 216 1.20 13.03 12.62
CA VAL A 216 0.91 13.78 13.85
C VAL A 216 2.11 13.79 14.79
N LEU A 217 2.78 12.65 14.99
CA LEU A 217 3.97 12.58 15.84
C LEU A 217 5.14 13.38 15.25
N ILE A 218 5.32 13.34 13.92
CA ILE A 218 6.40 14.08 13.26
C ILE A 218 6.16 15.59 13.36
N PHE A 219 4.98 16.06 12.99
CA PHE A 219 4.69 17.50 13.00
C PHE A 219 4.38 18.02 14.38
N ALA A 220 3.32 17.54 15.04
CA ALA A 220 2.88 18.04 16.32
C ALA A 220 3.78 17.61 17.50
N GLY A 221 4.43 16.43 17.39
CA GLY A 221 5.41 15.98 18.40
C GLY A 221 6.79 16.57 18.16
N THR A 222 7.46 16.18 17.09
CA THR A 222 8.89 16.48 16.88
C THR A 222 9.10 17.89 16.36
N ALA A 223 8.44 18.29 15.26
CA ALA A 223 8.68 19.60 14.65
C ALA A 223 8.26 20.76 15.55
N LEU A 224 7.14 20.61 16.26
CA LEU A 224 6.67 21.60 17.23
C LEU A 224 7.67 21.78 18.38
N MET A 225 8.18 20.69 18.94
CA MET A 225 9.16 20.73 20.04
C MET A 225 10.48 21.37 19.61
N GLN A 226 10.93 21.13 18.36
CA GLN A 226 12.19 21.65 17.86
C GLN A 226 12.13 23.12 17.44
N THR A 227 11.01 23.58 16.88
CA THR A 227 10.90 24.93 16.30
C THR A 227 10.18 25.93 17.17
N GLY A 228 9.32 25.46 18.09
CA GLY A 228 8.45 26.30 18.92
C GLY A 228 7.34 27.05 18.15
N ARG A 229 7.19 26.81 16.85
CA ARG A 229 6.22 27.49 15.97
C ARG A 229 4.87 26.77 15.97
N ALA A 230 4.14 26.90 17.09
CA ALA A 230 2.92 26.12 17.32
C ALA A 230 1.83 26.37 16.28
N ILE A 231 1.56 27.64 15.94
CA ILE A 231 0.44 27.98 15.01
C ILE A 231 0.69 27.45 13.63
N GLU A 232 1.90 27.63 13.09
CA GLU A 232 2.26 27.21 11.74
C GLU A 232 2.22 25.68 11.61
N ILE A 233 2.82 24.97 12.57
CA ILE A 233 2.89 23.51 12.53
C ILE A 233 1.53 22.87 12.73
N VAL A 234 0.73 23.36 13.69
CA VAL A 234 -0.63 22.85 13.90
C VAL A 234 -1.49 23.13 12.68
N SER A 235 -1.37 24.31 12.05
CA SER A 235 -2.11 24.64 10.82
C SER A 235 -1.73 23.70 9.67
N ILE A 236 -0.44 23.44 9.45
CA ILE A 236 0.02 22.49 8.42
C ILE A 236 -0.50 21.08 8.72
N THR A 237 -0.39 20.64 9.97
CA THR A 237 -0.87 19.31 10.38
C THR A 237 -2.37 19.15 10.12
N MET A 238 -3.17 20.16 10.49
CA MET A 238 -4.62 20.13 10.30
C MET A 238 -5.03 20.20 8.83
N PHE A 239 -4.25 20.90 8.00
CA PHE A 239 -4.52 21.01 6.57
C PHE A 239 -4.18 19.72 5.82
N THR A 240 -3.16 19.00 6.27
CA THR A 240 -2.71 17.75 5.63
C THR A 240 -3.45 16.51 6.13
N TYR A 241 -4.08 16.58 7.32
CA TYR A 241 -4.81 15.49 7.96
C TYR A 241 -6.31 15.56 7.70
#